data_bd05893a3c496f08cb8c98b01ee9d6ee
#
_entry.id   bd05893a3c496f08cb8c98b01ee9d6ee
#
_cell.length_a   1.000
_cell.length_b   1.000
_cell.length_c   1.000
_cell.angle_alpha   90.00
_cell.angle_beta   90.00
_cell.angle_gamma   90.00
#
_symmetry.space_group_name_H-M   'P 1'
#
loop_
_entity.id
_entity.type
_entity.pdbx_description
1 polymer ?
#
loop_
_entity_poly.entity_id
_entity_poly.type
_entity_poly.pdbx_seq_one_letter_code
_entity_poly.pdbx_strand_id
1 'polypeptide(L)'
;MIDNKLYEYMAELLKRTPLDFIRYKYDEINWNGRLIGIVGPRGVGKSTMILQRIKLSKEGHHLYVSADNIYFSNHSLIDFADEFIKEGGTHLYIDEIHKYAGWSRELKQIYDMHPSLNLIFTGSSVLDIKKGEADLSRRALMYMMQGLSFREYLQLFEGIKTRVFCLDEILNHQVEIPGLEHPLPVFRAYLDHGYYPFAIEGDFMQRMLQVIDQTVEVDIPQYADMKASTARKLKRMLVILSGLAPYKPSVENLATEIGVSKNNVPDYLVYLERAGMIGLLRDDTSGMRNLGKVEKVYVDNPSLMSVLTPNPNIGNIRETFFYNQMREKQDVTSSRVSDFTIGDYTFEIGGRKKGKKQIEDIKNGRIVKDDIETGHGIIIPLWYFGMNY
;
A
#
# COMPACT_ATOMS: atom_id res chain seq x y z
N MET A 1 -3.54 -27.22 -25.36
CA MET A 1 -2.41 -26.36 -25.77
C MET A 1 -2.80 -24.91 -25.48
N ILE A 2 -1.93 -24.22 -24.76
CA ILE A 2 -2.17 -22.81 -24.37
C ILE A 2 -2.20 -21.93 -25.62
N ASP A 3 -3.11 -20.96 -25.64
CA ASP A 3 -3.23 -19.99 -26.75
C ASP A 3 -1.94 -19.16 -26.87
N ASN A 4 -1.28 -19.23 -28.04
CA ASN A 4 -0.07 -18.47 -28.34
C ASN A 4 -0.21 -16.96 -28.09
N LYS A 5 -1.42 -16.43 -28.21
CA LYS A 5 -1.70 -15.01 -27.91
C LYS A 5 -1.36 -14.60 -26.49
N LEU A 6 -1.45 -15.52 -25.52
CA LEU A 6 -1.06 -15.24 -24.15
C LEU A 6 0.46 -15.06 -24.01
N TYR A 7 1.25 -15.88 -24.71
CA TYR A 7 2.70 -15.72 -24.79
C TYR A 7 3.11 -14.44 -25.53
N GLU A 8 2.46 -14.15 -26.65
CA GLU A 8 2.69 -12.90 -27.40
C GLU A 8 2.39 -11.66 -26.54
N TYR A 9 1.27 -11.69 -25.81
CA TYR A 9 0.90 -10.62 -24.89
C TYR A 9 1.94 -10.42 -23.80
N MET A 10 2.38 -11.50 -23.13
CA MET A 10 3.46 -11.44 -22.15
C MET A 10 4.74 -10.87 -22.76
N ALA A 11 5.13 -11.32 -23.96
CA ALA A 11 6.35 -10.84 -24.61
C ALA A 11 6.31 -9.32 -24.88
N GLU A 12 5.16 -8.79 -25.32
CA GLU A 12 4.98 -7.36 -25.51
C GLU A 12 5.05 -6.56 -24.20
N LEU A 13 4.48 -7.09 -23.11
CA LEU A 13 4.60 -6.47 -21.78
C LEU A 13 6.05 -6.46 -21.31
N LEU A 14 6.78 -7.57 -21.46
CA LEU A 14 8.17 -7.67 -21.05
C LEU A 14 9.08 -6.70 -21.81
N LYS A 15 8.86 -6.47 -23.10
CA LYS A 15 9.62 -5.49 -23.88
C LYS A 15 9.51 -4.07 -23.28
N ARG A 16 8.33 -3.69 -22.81
CA ARG A 16 8.03 -2.36 -22.27
C ARG A 16 8.37 -2.20 -20.79
N THR A 17 8.60 -3.31 -20.07
CA THR A 17 8.88 -3.30 -18.63
C THR A 17 10.30 -2.77 -18.37
N PRO A 18 10.46 -1.62 -17.67
CA PRO A 18 11.76 -1.07 -17.32
C PRO A 18 12.40 -1.85 -16.18
N LEU A 19 13.74 -1.83 -16.08
CA LEU A 19 14.53 -2.44 -15.01
C LEU A 19 15.41 -1.45 -14.25
N ASP A 20 15.39 -0.19 -14.60
CA ASP A 20 16.14 0.91 -13.98
C ASP A 20 15.64 1.26 -12.57
N PHE A 21 14.37 0.98 -12.30
CA PHE A 21 13.77 1.13 -10.98
C PHE A 21 13.03 -0.16 -10.59
N ILE A 22 13.41 -0.72 -9.44
CA ILE A 22 12.77 -1.90 -8.83
C ILE A 22 12.33 -1.54 -7.43
N ARG A 23 11.08 -1.90 -7.08
CA ARG A 23 10.48 -1.62 -5.78
C ARG A 23 11.21 -2.35 -4.63
N TYR A 24 11.31 -1.69 -3.48
CA TYR A 24 11.92 -2.23 -2.26
C TYR A 24 11.40 -3.63 -1.89
N LYS A 25 10.14 -3.90 -2.13
CA LYS A 25 9.49 -5.18 -1.80
C LYS A 25 10.07 -6.36 -2.59
N TYR A 26 10.69 -6.11 -3.75
CA TYR A 26 11.29 -7.15 -4.57
C TYR A 26 12.37 -7.95 -3.82
N ASP A 27 13.21 -7.26 -3.05
CA ASP A 27 14.29 -7.88 -2.28
C ASP A 27 13.80 -8.56 -0.99
N GLU A 28 12.60 -8.23 -0.52
CA GLU A 28 11.98 -8.82 0.67
C GLU A 28 11.19 -10.11 0.36
N ILE A 29 10.82 -10.32 -0.90
CA ILE A 29 10.05 -11.48 -1.31
C ILE A 29 10.96 -12.71 -1.39
N ASN A 30 10.58 -13.78 -0.69
CA ASN A 30 11.17 -15.09 -0.89
C ASN A 30 10.65 -15.71 -2.19
N TRP A 31 11.30 -15.41 -3.30
CA TRP A 31 10.92 -15.89 -4.63
C TRP A 31 11.05 -17.41 -4.82
N ASN A 32 11.61 -18.13 -3.85
CA ASN A 32 11.66 -19.60 -3.85
C ASN A 32 10.40 -20.22 -3.24
N GLY A 33 9.46 -19.41 -2.75
CA GLY A 33 8.16 -19.87 -2.29
C GLY A 33 7.34 -20.44 -3.44
N ARG A 34 6.70 -21.59 -3.25
CA ARG A 34 5.88 -22.24 -4.29
C ARG A 34 4.57 -21.50 -4.59
N LEU A 35 4.03 -20.80 -3.61
CA LEU A 35 2.83 -19.97 -3.79
C LEU A 35 3.07 -18.62 -3.12
N ILE A 36 3.13 -17.57 -3.91
CA ILE A 36 3.43 -16.21 -3.47
C ILE A 36 2.27 -15.31 -3.86
N GLY A 37 1.71 -14.60 -2.88
CA GLY A 37 0.70 -13.57 -3.08
C GLY A 37 1.27 -12.18 -2.82
N ILE A 38 1.16 -11.27 -3.79
CA ILE A 38 1.57 -9.86 -3.67
C ILE A 38 0.33 -9.00 -3.69
N VAL A 39 -0.01 -8.44 -2.55
CA VAL A 39 -1.24 -7.67 -2.35
C VAL A 39 -0.94 -6.22 -2.03
N GLY A 40 -1.89 -5.33 -2.23
CA GLY A 40 -1.72 -3.91 -1.90
C GLY A 40 -2.64 -3.01 -2.71
N PRO A 41 -2.66 -1.70 -2.43
CA PRO A 41 -3.52 -0.74 -3.12
C PRO A 41 -3.36 -0.78 -4.64
N ARG A 42 -4.37 -0.33 -5.34
CA ARG A 42 -4.33 -0.18 -6.81
C ARG A 42 -3.31 0.88 -7.20
N GLY A 43 -2.55 0.63 -8.28
CA GLY A 43 -1.60 1.61 -8.83
C GLY A 43 -0.22 1.67 -8.15
N VAL A 44 0.09 0.80 -7.17
CA VAL A 44 1.39 0.81 -6.48
C VAL A 44 2.53 0.07 -7.22
N GLY A 45 2.25 -0.54 -8.40
CA GLY A 45 3.27 -1.16 -9.26
C GLY A 45 3.43 -2.67 -9.10
N LYS A 46 2.45 -3.41 -8.56
CA LYS A 46 2.50 -4.88 -8.38
C LYS A 46 2.73 -5.62 -9.69
N SER A 47 1.93 -5.35 -10.72
CA SER A 47 2.03 -5.97 -12.05
C SER A 47 3.42 -5.74 -12.68
N THR A 48 3.93 -4.51 -12.57
CA THR A 48 5.28 -4.17 -13.05
C THR A 48 6.34 -5.00 -12.33
N MET A 49 6.24 -5.16 -11.01
CA MET A 49 7.22 -5.91 -10.22
C MET A 49 7.24 -7.40 -10.61
N ILE A 50 6.09 -8.05 -10.85
CA ILE A 50 6.09 -9.45 -11.30
C ILE A 50 6.61 -9.61 -12.73
N LEU A 51 6.35 -8.65 -13.63
CA LEU A 51 6.96 -8.63 -14.96
C LEU A 51 8.49 -8.43 -14.89
N GLN A 52 8.97 -7.56 -13.99
CA GLN A 52 10.40 -7.42 -13.71
C GLN A 52 10.99 -8.72 -13.18
N ARG A 53 10.29 -9.45 -12.30
CA ARG A 53 10.73 -10.78 -11.83
C ARG A 53 10.92 -11.76 -12.98
N ILE A 54 9.95 -11.83 -13.91
CA ILE A 54 10.05 -12.69 -15.09
C ILE A 54 11.28 -12.30 -15.94
N LYS A 55 11.45 -11.01 -16.21
CA LYS A 55 12.53 -10.48 -17.04
C LYS A 55 13.91 -10.69 -16.45
N LEU A 56 14.04 -10.73 -15.12
CA LEU A 56 15.27 -10.97 -14.39
C LEU A 56 15.55 -12.45 -14.15
N SER A 57 14.54 -13.32 -14.29
CA SER A 57 14.72 -14.77 -14.16
C SER A 57 15.47 -15.34 -15.35
N LYS A 58 16.50 -16.16 -15.06
CA LYS A 58 17.34 -16.79 -16.08
C LYS A 58 16.95 -18.23 -16.42
N GLU A 59 16.19 -18.85 -15.54
CA GLU A 59 15.83 -20.28 -15.61
C GLU A 59 14.33 -20.47 -15.48
N GLY A 60 13.83 -21.52 -16.11
CA GLY A 60 12.44 -21.91 -16.06
C GLY A 60 11.61 -21.44 -17.26
N HIS A 61 10.46 -22.10 -17.43
CA HIS A 61 9.44 -21.69 -18.41
C HIS A 61 8.39 -20.88 -17.67
N HIS A 62 8.30 -19.59 -17.98
CA HIS A 62 7.46 -18.60 -17.32
C HIS A 62 6.28 -18.22 -18.20
N LEU A 63 5.10 -18.05 -17.58
CA LEU A 63 3.94 -17.47 -18.24
C LEU A 63 3.26 -16.46 -17.32
N TYR A 64 2.98 -15.27 -17.85
CA TYR A 64 2.17 -14.24 -17.22
C TYR A 64 0.81 -14.18 -17.86
N VAL A 65 -0.24 -14.17 -17.05
CA VAL A 65 -1.62 -13.95 -17.46
C VAL A 65 -2.32 -13.01 -16.50
N SER A 66 -3.31 -12.26 -17.00
CA SER A 66 -4.22 -11.52 -16.14
C SER A 66 -5.52 -12.31 -15.94
N ALA A 67 -6.01 -12.41 -14.72
CA ALA A 67 -7.23 -13.14 -14.38
C ALA A 67 -8.51 -12.48 -14.90
N ASP A 68 -8.45 -11.22 -15.33
CA ASP A 68 -9.54 -10.51 -16.00
C ASP A 68 -9.54 -10.72 -17.53
N ASN A 69 -8.58 -11.49 -18.06
CA ASN A 69 -8.56 -11.82 -19.48
C ASN A 69 -9.80 -12.64 -19.87
N ILE A 70 -10.41 -12.28 -21.00
CA ILE A 70 -11.62 -12.96 -21.53
C ILE A 70 -11.41 -14.48 -21.70
N TYR A 71 -10.19 -14.94 -21.85
CA TYR A 71 -9.82 -16.35 -21.90
C TYR A 71 -10.42 -17.11 -20.71
N PHE A 72 -10.33 -16.54 -19.50
CA PHE A 72 -10.83 -17.15 -18.26
C PHE A 72 -12.34 -17.06 -18.05
N SER A 73 -13.09 -16.48 -18.99
CA SER A 73 -14.55 -16.56 -18.99
C SER A 73 -15.06 -17.98 -19.33
N ASN A 74 -14.25 -18.78 -20.04
CA ASN A 74 -14.61 -20.12 -20.50
C ASN A 74 -13.61 -21.21 -20.12
N HIS A 75 -12.52 -20.85 -19.42
CA HIS A 75 -11.47 -21.79 -19.00
C HIS A 75 -11.20 -21.64 -17.52
N SER A 76 -11.07 -22.81 -16.84
CA SER A 76 -10.68 -22.80 -15.44
C SER A 76 -9.17 -22.57 -15.26
N LEU A 77 -8.77 -22.00 -14.12
CA LEU A 77 -7.34 -21.88 -13.78
C LEU A 77 -6.68 -23.26 -13.61
N ILE A 78 -7.44 -24.27 -13.16
CA ILE A 78 -6.94 -25.63 -12.99
C ILE A 78 -6.57 -26.23 -14.34
N ASP A 79 -7.49 -26.22 -15.31
CA ASP A 79 -7.24 -26.79 -16.65
C ASP A 79 -6.10 -26.03 -17.34
N PHE A 80 -6.06 -24.71 -17.16
CA PHE A 80 -4.98 -23.87 -17.67
C PHE A 80 -3.61 -24.23 -17.09
N ALA A 81 -3.52 -24.44 -15.77
CA ALA A 81 -2.28 -24.85 -15.10
C ALA A 81 -1.85 -26.26 -15.56
N ASP A 82 -2.80 -27.18 -15.73
CA ASP A 82 -2.55 -28.53 -16.25
C ASP A 82 -1.96 -28.50 -17.66
N GLU A 83 -2.50 -27.67 -18.55
CA GLU A 83 -1.95 -27.48 -19.91
C GLU A 83 -0.55 -26.85 -19.87
N PHE A 84 -0.37 -25.81 -19.05
CA PHE A 84 0.92 -25.14 -18.90
C PHE A 84 2.04 -26.10 -18.45
N ILE A 85 1.75 -26.97 -17.50
CA ILE A 85 2.70 -27.95 -17.01
C ILE A 85 3.03 -28.99 -18.10
N LYS A 86 2.04 -29.46 -18.86
CA LYS A 86 2.25 -30.39 -20.00
C LYS A 86 3.15 -29.80 -21.06
N GLU A 87 3.20 -28.48 -21.20
CA GLU A 87 4.10 -27.74 -22.10
C GLU A 87 5.47 -27.43 -21.47
N GLY A 88 5.77 -27.98 -20.27
CA GLY A 88 7.04 -27.77 -19.56
C GLY A 88 7.04 -26.50 -18.70
N GLY A 89 5.88 -25.93 -18.40
CA GLY A 89 5.72 -24.74 -17.57
C GLY A 89 6.19 -24.96 -16.14
N THR A 90 6.93 -23.99 -15.58
CA THR A 90 7.49 -24.06 -14.23
C THR A 90 7.06 -22.93 -13.30
N HIS A 91 6.77 -21.76 -13.86
CA HIS A 91 6.40 -20.55 -13.10
C HIS A 91 5.19 -19.87 -13.74
N LEU A 92 4.06 -19.86 -13.05
CA LEU A 92 2.84 -19.21 -13.51
C LEU A 92 2.56 -17.95 -12.69
N TYR A 93 2.46 -16.82 -13.37
CA TYR A 93 2.19 -15.51 -12.79
C TYR A 93 0.77 -15.07 -13.17
N ILE A 94 -0.08 -14.88 -12.16
CA ILE A 94 -1.50 -14.54 -12.35
C ILE A 94 -1.76 -13.17 -11.75
N ASP A 95 -1.94 -12.17 -12.61
CA ASP A 95 -2.24 -10.81 -12.18
C ASP A 95 -3.74 -10.61 -11.96
N GLU A 96 -4.10 -9.67 -11.07
CA GLU A 96 -5.49 -9.32 -10.73
C GLU A 96 -6.36 -10.55 -10.36
N ILE A 97 -5.80 -11.51 -9.62
CA ILE A 97 -6.43 -12.83 -9.32
C ILE A 97 -7.85 -12.71 -8.78
N HIS A 98 -8.16 -11.63 -8.06
CA HIS A 98 -9.46 -11.36 -7.47
C HIS A 98 -10.59 -11.15 -8.50
N LYS A 99 -10.25 -10.92 -9.77
CA LYS A 99 -11.23 -10.82 -10.86
C LYS A 99 -11.78 -12.19 -11.28
N TYR A 100 -11.11 -13.28 -10.90
CA TYR A 100 -11.57 -14.64 -11.19
C TYR A 100 -12.37 -15.22 -10.00
N ALA A 101 -13.63 -15.56 -10.24
CA ALA A 101 -14.49 -16.13 -9.20
C ALA A 101 -13.99 -17.52 -8.74
N GLY A 102 -13.89 -17.72 -7.42
CA GLY A 102 -13.44 -19.01 -6.86
C GLY A 102 -11.92 -19.25 -6.89
N TRP A 103 -11.15 -18.26 -7.26
CA TRP A 103 -9.69 -18.30 -7.42
C TRP A 103 -8.94 -18.99 -6.26
N SER A 104 -9.31 -18.73 -5.01
CA SER A 104 -8.60 -19.28 -3.86
C SER A 104 -8.72 -20.80 -3.76
N ARG A 105 -9.88 -21.37 -4.14
CA ARG A 105 -10.09 -22.82 -4.18
C ARG A 105 -9.27 -23.46 -5.30
N GLU A 106 -9.26 -22.84 -6.46
CA GLU A 106 -8.50 -23.36 -7.60
C GLU A 106 -7.00 -23.26 -7.38
N LEU A 107 -6.48 -22.11 -6.87
CA LEU A 107 -5.06 -22.02 -6.50
C LEU A 107 -4.64 -23.04 -5.47
N LYS A 108 -5.50 -23.32 -4.46
CA LYS A 108 -5.25 -24.38 -3.49
C LYS A 108 -5.14 -25.73 -4.17
N GLN A 109 -6.07 -26.06 -5.05
CA GLN A 109 -6.07 -27.33 -5.77
C GLN A 109 -4.85 -27.47 -6.68
N ILE A 110 -4.51 -26.44 -7.45
CA ILE A 110 -3.30 -26.42 -8.30
C ILE A 110 -2.05 -26.64 -7.45
N TYR A 111 -1.93 -25.94 -6.32
CA TYR A 111 -0.80 -26.08 -5.40
C TYR A 111 -0.67 -27.51 -4.87
N ASP A 112 -1.79 -28.15 -4.50
CA ASP A 112 -1.78 -29.49 -3.95
C ASP A 112 -1.51 -30.56 -5.01
N MET A 113 -1.99 -30.37 -6.26
CA MET A 113 -1.84 -31.31 -7.37
C MET A 113 -0.47 -31.24 -8.08
N HIS A 114 0.15 -30.04 -8.13
CA HIS A 114 1.35 -29.78 -8.92
C HIS A 114 2.54 -29.30 -8.08
N PRO A 115 3.27 -30.22 -7.40
CA PRO A 115 4.37 -29.83 -6.51
C PRO A 115 5.54 -29.10 -7.17
N SER A 116 5.72 -29.24 -8.48
CA SER A 116 6.79 -28.61 -9.26
C SER A 116 6.43 -27.24 -9.80
N LEU A 117 5.19 -26.82 -9.76
CA LEU A 117 4.75 -25.51 -10.25
C LEU A 117 4.91 -24.43 -9.18
N ASN A 118 5.56 -23.34 -9.55
CA ASN A 118 5.60 -22.12 -8.76
C ASN A 118 4.49 -21.18 -9.20
N LEU A 119 3.68 -20.73 -8.26
CA LEU A 119 2.54 -19.84 -8.49
C LEU A 119 2.80 -18.49 -7.84
N ILE A 120 2.74 -17.44 -8.62
CA ILE A 120 2.83 -16.07 -8.14
C ILE A 120 1.57 -15.34 -8.55
N PHE A 121 0.87 -14.72 -7.62
CA PHE A 121 -0.33 -13.96 -7.96
C PHE A 121 -0.32 -12.55 -7.35
N THR A 122 -1.02 -11.64 -8.00
CA THR A 122 -1.28 -10.31 -7.46
C THR A 122 -2.76 -10.04 -7.31
N GLY A 123 -3.07 -9.07 -6.48
CA GLY A 123 -4.42 -8.52 -6.39
C GLY A 123 -4.38 -7.03 -6.12
N SER A 124 -5.17 -6.27 -6.85
CA SER A 124 -5.35 -4.84 -6.61
C SER A 124 -6.34 -4.58 -5.48
N SER A 125 -7.28 -5.49 -5.24
CA SER A 125 -8.19 -5.42 -4.11
C SER A 125 -7.69 -6.25 -2.94
N VAL A 126 -7.22 -5.58 -1.91
CA VAL A 126 -6.78 -6.22 -0.66
C VAL A 126 -7.92 -7.01 0.00
N LEU A 127 -9.16 -6.58 -0.20
CA LEU A 127 -10.35 -7.17 0.39
C LEU A 127 -10.59 -8.58 -0.11
N ASP A 128 -10.57 -8.79 -1.44
CA ASP A 128 -10.81 -10.10 -2.03
C ASP A 128 -9.68 -11.08 -1.72
N ILE A 129 -8.44 -10.61 -1.78
CA ILE A 129 -7.27 -11.43 -1.45
C ILE A 129 -7.36 -11.91 0.01
N LYS A 130 -7.66 -11.02 0.96
CA LYS A 130 -7.78 -11.39 2.37
C LYS A 130 -8.93 -12.35 2.65
N LYS A 131 -10.03 -12.25 1.91
CA LYS A 131 -11.14 -13.19 1.98
C LYS A 131 -10.70 -14.60 1.56
N GLY A 132 -9.85 -14.70 0.54
CA GLY A 132 -9.29 -15.97 0.06
C GLY A 132 -8.16 -16.56 0.92
N GLU A 133 -7.47 -15.74 1.72
CA GLU A 133 -6.34 -16.20 2.56
C GLU A 133 -6.71 -17.35 3.51
N ALA A 134 -7.94 -17.40 3.99
CA ALA A 134 -8.40 -18.48 4.86
C ALA A 134 -8.26 -19.85 4.21
N ASP A 135 -8.48 -19.97 2.90
CA ASP A 135 -8.33 -21.21 2.14
C ASP A 135 -6.87 -21.50 1.76
N LEU A 136 -6.03 -20.47 1.68
CA LEU A 136 -4.62 -20.57 1.32
C LEU A 136 -3.69 -20.55 2.54
N SER A 137 -4.23 -20.48 3.77
CA SER A 137 -3.43 -20.50 4.99
C SER A 137 -2.43 -21.67 5.00
N ARG A 138 -1.19 -21.43 5.40
CA ARG A 138 -0.02 -22.33 5.37
C ARG A 138 0.53 -22.68 3.98
N ARG A 139 -0.10 -22.22 2.87
CA ARG A 139 0.37 -22.48 1.51
C ARG A 139 1.00 -21.27 0.88
N ALA A 140 0.33 -20.13 0.99
CA ALA A 140 0.76 -18.88 0.36
C ALA A 140 1.63 -18.04 1.30
N LEU A 141 2.75 -17.53 0.77
CA LEU A 141 3.52 -16.46 1.36
C LEU A 141 2.92 -15.13 0.88
N MET A 142 2.29 -14.41 1.80
CA MET A 142 1.59 -13.17 1.48
C MET A 142 2.46 -11.95 1.77
N TYR A 143 2.66 -11.08 0.78
CA TYR A 143 3.43 -9.85 0.88
C TYR A 143 2.55 -8.65 0.60
N MET A 144 2.45 -7.73 1.56
CA MET A 144 1.79 -6.44 1.38
C MET A 144 2.77 -5.46 0.73
N MET A 145 2.34 -4.81 -0.35
CA MET A 145 3.11 -3.80 -1.07
C MET A 145 2.44 -2.44 -0.95
N GLN A 146 3.10 -1.51 -0.27
CA GLN A 146 2.65 -0.12 -0.15
C GLN A 146 3.03 0.72 -1.38
N GLY A 147 2.59 1.98 -1.43
CA GLY A 147 3.08 2.93 -2.43
C GLY A 147 4.55 3.28 -2.25
N LEU A 148 5.06 4.23 -3.03
CA LEU A 148 6.45 4.65 -2.93
C LEU A 148 6.74 5.30 -1.57
N SER A 149 7.87 4.93 -0.97
CA SER A 149 8.51 5.79 0.04
C SER A 149 9.09 7.05 -0.61
N PHE A 150 9.43 8.05 0.20
CA PHE A 150 10.16 9.21 -0.34
C PHE A 150 11.53 8.79 -0.91
N ARG A 151 12.17 7.78 -0.33
CA ARG A 151 13.40 7.17 -0.86
C ARG A 151 13.21 6.60 -2.27
N GLU A 152 12.13 5.84 -2.49
CA GLU A 152 11.83 5.27 -3.79
C GLU A 152 11.41 6.34 -4.82
N TYR A 153 10.71 7.38 -4.35
CA TYR A 153 10.39 8.53 -5.17
C TYR A 153 11.65 9.24 -5.68
N LEU A 154 12.64 9.48 -4.80
CA LEU A 154 13.93 10.05 -5.20
C LEU A 154 14.61 9.23 -6.29
N GLN A 155 14.55 7.90 -6.19
CA GLN A 155 15.14 7.05 -7.23
C GLN A 155 14.36 7.10 -8.55
N LEU A 156 13.03 7.04 -8.50
CA LEU A 156 12.19 6.94 -9.69
C LEU A 156 12.05 8.29 -10.43
N PHE A 157 11.89 9.40 -9.70
CA PHE A 157 11.59 10.71 -10.28
C PHE A 157 12.82 11.62 -10.40
N GLU A 158 13.77 11.50 -9.46
CA GLU A 158 14.95 12.37 -9.40
C GLU A 158 16.25 11.65 -9.81
N GLY A 159 16.19 10.32 -10.01
CA GLY A 159 17.38 9.50 -10.33
C GLY A 159 18.36 9.35 -9.17
N ILE A 160 17.99 9.75 -7.95
CA ILE A 160 18.84 9.72 -6.75
C ILE A 160 18.63 8.41 -6.01
N LYS A 161 19.59 7.50 -6.10
CA LYS A 161 19.55 6.21 -5.41
C LYS A 161 20.24 6.28 -4.06
N THR A 162 19.52 5.86 -3.02
CA THR A 162 20.07 5.74 -1.66
C THR A 162 19.60 4.46 -0.97
N ARG A 163 20.29 4.09 0.11
CA ARG A 163 19.91 2.92 0.93
C ARG A 163 18.71 3.23 1.84
N VAL A 164 18.17 2.19 2.42
CA VAL A 164 17.19 2.29 3.51
C VAL A 164 17.93 2.71 4.81
N PHE A 165 17.29 3.55 5.62
CA PHE A 165 17.76 3.95 6.93
C PHE A 165 16.79 3.41 7.98
N CYS A 166 17.31 2.69 8.98
CA CYS A 166 16.48 2.21 10.09
C CYS A 166 16.08 3.36 11.04
N LEU A 167 15.11 3.10 11.91
CA LEU A 167 14.60 4.13 12.82
C LEU A 167 15.73 4.73 13.69
N ASP A 168 16.64 3.92 14.21
CA ASP A 168 17.75 4.41 15.04
C ASP A 168 18.69 5.34 14.25
N GLU A 169 18.99 5.03 13.01
CA GLU A 169 19.79 5.90 12.13
C GLU A 169 19.09 7.24 11.88
N ILE A 170 17.77 7.22 11.64
CA ILE A 170 16.95 8.43 11.48
C ILE A 170 16.99 9.28 12.74
N LEU A 171 16.80 8.67 13.91
CA LEU A 171 16.79 9.35 15.20
C LEU A 171 18.16 9.89 15.61
N ASN A 172 19.24 9.30 15.12
CA ASN A 172 20.63 9.74 15.34
C ASN A 172 21.18 10.64 14.23
N HIS A 173 20.31 11.19 13.37
CA HIS A 173 20.68 12.13 12.29
C HIS A 173 21.69 11.57 11.27
N GLN A 174 21.64 10.26 10.98
CA GLN A 174 22.57 9.61 10.06
C GLN A 174 22.03 9.55 8.61
N VAL A 175 20.97 10.31 8.31
CA VAL A 175 20.40 10.39 6.97
C VAL A 175 21.20 11.38 6.14
N GLU A 176 22.08 10.83 5.29
CA GLU A 176 22.86 11.58 4.31
C GLU A 176 22.60 11.01 2.93
N ILE A 177 22.23 11.89 1.98
CA ILE A 177 21.87 11.48 0.63
C ILE A 177 22.72 12.28 -0.36
N PRO A 178 23.78 11.69 -0.90
CA PRO A 178 24.60 12.36 -1.93
C PRO A 178 23.76 12.76 -3.14
N GLY A 179 23.89 14.00 -3.58
CA GLY A 179 23.14 14.55 -4.71
C GLY A 179 21.78 15.16 -4.37
N LEU A 180 21.35 15.11 -3.10
CA LEU A 180 20.14 15.80 -2.61
C LEU A 180 20.53 17.03 -1.79
N GLU A 181 20.81 18.15 -2.47
CA GLU A 181 21.23 19.40 -1.80
C GLU A 181 20.05 20.12 -1.12
N HIS A 182 18.88 20.11 -1.76
CA HIS A 182 17.66 20.78 -1.30
C HIS A 182 16.49 19.81 -1.19
N PRO A 183 16.35 19.08 -0.08
CA PRO A 183 15.31 18.06 0.06
C PRO A 183 13.88 18.61 0.11
N LEU A 184 13.65 19.83 0.61
CA LEU A 184 12.31 20.33 0.89
C LEU A 184 11.44 20.53 -0.36
N PRO A 185 11.91 21.12 -1.48
CA PRO A 185 11.11 21.22 -2.69
C PRO A 185 10.70 19.86 -3.25
N VAL A 186 11.63 18.90 -3.29
CA VAL A 186 11.41 17.55 -3.77
C VAL A 186 10.44 16.79 -2.85
N PHE A 187 10.59 16.98 -1.53
CA PHE A 187 9.69 16.40 -0.55
C PHE A 187 8.25 16.94 -0.68
N ARG A 188 8.06 18.22 -0.97
CA ARG A 188 6.72 18.78 -1.24
C ARG A 188 6.08 18.16 -2.47
N ALA A 189 6.84 18.00 -3.56
CA ALA A 189 6.35 17.32 -4.76
C ALA A 189 5.94 15.85 -4.46
N TYR A 190 6.72 15.15 -3.64
CA TYR A 190 6.36 13.83 -3.16
C TYR A 190 5.03 13.82 -2.39
N LEU A 191 4.83 14.75 -1.45
CA LEU A 191 3.59 14.83 -0.67
C LEU A 191 2.37 15.03 -1.56
N ASP A 192 2.50 15.80 -2.64
CA ASP A 192 1.40 16.11 -3.55
C ASP A 192 0.98 14.92 -4.41
N HIS A 193 1.94 14.15 -4.96
CA HIS A 193 1.64 13.08 -5.93
C HIS A 193 2.60 11.89 -5.91
N GLY A 194 3.67 11.93 -5.11
CA GLY A 194 4.79 10.99 -5.21
C GLY A 194 4.55 9.59 -4.64
N TYR A 195 3.45 9.35 -3.97
CA TYR A 195 3.17 8.01 -3.40
C TYR A 195 2.87 6.95 -4.46
N TYR A 196 2.36 7.34 -5.62
CA TYR A 196 1.97 6.43 -6.69
C TYR A 196 2.93 6.49 -7.89
N PRO A 197 3.55 5.36 -8.31
CA PRO A 197 4.47 5.33 -9.45
C PRO A 197 3.90 5.90 -10.75
N PHE A 198 2.60 5.71 -11.00
CA PHE A 198 1.95 6.20 -12.23
C PHE A 198 1.87 7.73 -12.34
N ALA A 199 2.24 8.48 -11.29
CA ALA A 199 2.34 9.92 -11.37
C ALA A 199 3.39 10.39 -12.41
N ILE A 200 4.37 9.55 -12.73
CA ILE A 200 5.35 9.81 -13.79
C ILE A 200 4.72 9.92 -15.20
N GLU A 201 3.53 9.34 -15.39
CA GLU A 201 2.81 9.35 -16.67
C GLU A 201 2.03 10.66 -16.90
N GLY A 202 1.99 11.56 -15.92
CA GLY A 202 1.18 12.79 -15.96
C GLY A 202 -0.29 12.57 -15.60
N ASP A 203 -1.06 13.66 -15.62
CA ASP A 203 -2.50 13.69 -15.33
C ASP A 203 -2.88 13.00 -14.01
N PHE A 204 -2.02 13.11 -13.00
CA PHE A 204 -2.14 12.39 -11.73
C PHE A 204 -3.52 12.54 -11.08
N MET A 205 -4.04 13.76 -11.00
CA MET A 205 -5.36 14.04 -10.40
C MET A 205 -6.47 13.22 -11.05
N GLN A 206 -6.53 13.22 -12.39
CA GLN A 206 -7.57 12.51 -13.14
C GLN A 206 -7.44 10.99 -13.00
N ARG A 207 -6.21 10.47 -13.09
CA ARG A 207 -5.93 9.04 -12.91
C ARG A 207 -6.27 8.57 -11.50
N MET A 208 -5.93 9.38 -10.48
CA MET A 208 -6.20 9.03 -9.09
C MET A 208 -7.70 9.04 -8.78
N LEU A 209 -8.48 9.97 -9.34
CA LEU A 209 -9.95 9.93 -9.23
C LEU A 209 -10.52 8.63 -9.79
N GLN A 210 -10.02 8.14 -10.94
CA GLN A 210 -10.43 6.86 -11.51
C GLN A 210 -10.05 5.67 -10.59
N VAL A 211 -8.88 5.70 -9.97
CA VAL A 211 -8.45 4.69 -8.99
C VAL A 211 -9.38 4.67 -7.77
N ILE A 212 -9.75 5.85 -7.24
CA ILE A 212 -10.70 5.99 -6.13
C ILE A 212 -12.05 5.41 -6.51
N ASP A 213 -12.58 5.81 -7.67
CA ASP A 213 -13.90 5.36 -8.15
C ASP A 213 -13.93 3.85 -8.35
N GLN A 214 -12.93 3.29 -9.02
CA GLN A 214 -12.80 1.85 -9.20
C GLN A 214 -12.72 1.11 -7.86
N THR A 215 -11.93 1.61 -6.92
CA THR A 215 -11.76 0.96 -5.61
C THR A 215 -13.03 1.02 -4.77
N VAL A 216 -13.64 2.20 -4.66
CA VAL A 216 -14.77 2.44 -3.74
C VAL A 216 -16.11 2.03 -4.32
N GLU A 217 -16.32 2.23 -5.63
CA GLU A 217 -17.61 1.97 -6.27
C GLU A 217 -17.70 0.58 -6.93
N VAL A 218 -16.57 -0.09 -7.17
CA VAL A 218 -16.53 -1.42 -7.80
C VAL A 218 -15.91 -2.48 -6.90
N ASP A 219 -14.63 -2.30 -6.50
CA ASP A 219 -13.89 -3.35 -5.80
C ASP A 219 -14.48 -3.65 -4.39
N ILE A 220 -14.71 -2.62 -3.56
CA ILE A 220 -15.30 -2.82 -2.22
C ILE A 220 -16.73 -3.40 -2.28
N PRO A 221 -17.65 -2.88 -3.11
CA PRO A 221 -18.99 -3.47 -3.24
C PRO A 221 -19.01 -4.92 -3.67
N GLN A 222 -18.16 -5.29 -4.62
CA GLN A 222 -18.03 -6.67 -5.07
C GLN A 222 -17.58 -7.60 -3.94
N TYR A 223 -16.63 -7.15 -3.11
CA TYR A 223 -16.18 -7.91 -1.93
C TYR A 223 -17.26 -8.08 -0.87
N ALA A 224 -17.97 -7.02 -0.54
CA ALA A 224 -18.89 -6.96 0.58
C ALA A 224 -20.35 -7.24 0.18
N ASP A 225 -20.59 -7.65 -1.06
CA ASP A 225 -21.94 -7.85 -1.64
C ASP A 225 -22.85 -6.64 -1.41
N MET A 226 -22.33 -5.45 -1.71
CA MET A 226 -22.99 -4.19 -1.46
C MET A 226 -23.78 -3.68 -2.66
N LYS A 227 -24.91 -3.05 -2.38
CA LYS A 227 -25.67 -2.30 -3.40
C LYS A 227 -24.93 -1.04 -3.83
N ALA A 228 -25.09 -0.61 -5.07
CA ALA A 228 -24.52 0.65 -5.59
C ALA A 228 -24.84 1.89 -4.73
N SER A 229 -26.01 1.90 -4.06
CA SER A 229 -26.38 2.99 -3.13
C SER A 229 -25.47 3.02 -1.89
N THR A 230 -24.98 1.88 -1.42
CA THR A 230 -24.03 1.77 -0.30
C THR A 230 -22.63 2.20 -0.72
N ALA A 231 -22.20 1.85 -1.94
CA ALA A 231 -20.93 2.31 -2.50
C ALA A 231 -20.81 3.85 -2.51
N ARG A 232 -21.88 4.54 -2.92
CA ARG A 232 -21.94 6.02 -2.89
C ARG A 232 -21.82 6.59 -1.47
N LYS A 233 -22.37 5.89 -0.48
CA LYS A 233 -22.24 6.29 0.94
C LYS A 233 -20.81 6.10 1.44
N LEU A 234 -20.12 5.02 1.03
CA LEU A 234 -18.71 4.81 1.31
C LEU A 234 -17.83 5.92 0.71
N LYS A 235 -18.08 6.29 -0.56
CA LYS A 235 -17.36 7.38 -1.21
C LYS A 235 -17.58 8.71 -0.47
N ARG A 236 -18.84 9.01 -0.08
CA ARG A 236 -19.15 10.19 0.73
C ARG A 236 -18.41 10.15 2.08
N MET A 237 -18.37 9.00 2.75
CA MET A 237 -17.62 8.81 3.98
C MET A 237 -16.13 9.10 3.79
N LEU A 238 -15.51 8.60 2.71
CA LEU A 238 -14.11 8.86 2.41
C LEU A 238 -13.84 10.37 2.23
N VAL A 239 -14.70 11.09 1.50
CA VAL A 239 -14.58 12.54 1.33
C VAL A 239 -14.71 13.29 2.64
N ILE A 240 -15.69 12.92 3.50
CA ILE A 240 -15.86 13.53 4.82
C ILE A 240 -14.60 13.29 5.68
N LEU A 241 -14.11 12.07 5.73
CA LEU A 241 -12.91 11.72 6.50
C LEU A 241 -11.67 12.47 5.98
N SER A 242 -11.52 12.65 4.67
CA SER A 242 -10.38 13.36 4.10
C SER A 242 -10.34 14.85 4.51
N GLY A 243 -11.48 15.48 4.66
CA GLY A 243 -11.57 16.87 5.14
C GLY A 243 -11.34 17.04 6.64
N LEU A 244 -11.55 15.98 7.42
CA LEU A 244 -11.46 15.99 8.89
C LEU A 244 -10.17 15.35 9.44
N ALA A 245 -9.49 14.52 8.66
CA ALA A 245 -8.34 13.76 9.13
C ALA A 245 -7.15 14.65 9.53
N PRO A 246 -6.42 14.33 10.64
CA PRO A 246 -6.67 13.21 11.54
C PRO A 246 -7.96 13.42 12.37
N TYR A 247 -8.83 12.45 12.31
CA TYR A 247 -10.16 12.54 12.89
C TYR A 247 -10.36 11.50 14.00
N LYS A 248 -10.77 11.95 15.18
CA LYS A 248 -11.23 11.04 16.24
C LYS A 248 -12.65 10.59 15.91
N PRO A 249 -12.88 9.32 15.53
CA PRO A 249 -14.16 8.91 14.96
C PRO A 249 -15.28 8.98 16.00
N SER A 250 -16.32 9.76 15.70
CA SER A 250 -17.63 9.62 16.31
C SER A 250 -18.51 8.80 15.38
N VAL A 251 -18.75 7.56 15.75
CA VAL A 251 -19.56 6.62 14.96
C VAL A 251 -20.96 7.17 14.70
N GLU A 252 -21.55 7.83 15.69
CA GLU A 252 -22.88 8.45 15.61
C GLU A 252 -22.91 9.61 14.59
N ASN A 253 -21.91 10.49 14.63
CA ASN A 253 -21.84 11.63 13.71
C ASN A 253 -21.62 11.15 12.27
N LEU A 254 -20.67 10.25 12.05
CA LEU A 254 -20.45 9.67 10.72
C LEU A 254 -21.70 8.96 10.20
N ALA A 255 -22.37 8.16 11.02
CA ALA A 255 -23.60 7.46 10.65
C ALA A 255 -24.70 8.44 10.20
N THR A 256 -24.86 9.54 10.92
CA THR A 256 -25.83 10.59 10.60
C THR A 256 -25.48 11.29 9.28
N GLU A 257 -24.23 11.70 9.10
CA GLU A 257 -23.79 12.43 7.90
C GLU A 257 -23.91 11.62 6.61
N ILE A 258 -23.61 10.30 6.67
CA ILE A 258 -23.69 9.43 5.49
C ILE A 258 -25.05 8.73 5.34
N GLY A 259 -25.94 8.87 6.33
CA GLY A 259 -27.28 8.29 6.30
C GLY A 259 -27.28 6.76 6.36
N VAL A 260 -26.57 6.18 7.35
CA VAL A 260 -26.52 4.74 7.61
C VAL A 260 -26.77 4.42 9.09
N SER A 261 -26.99 3.12 9.39
CA SER A 261 -26.98 2.66 10.78
C SER A 261 -25.57 2.80 11.38
N LYS A 262 -25.49 3.24 12.64
CA LYS A 262 -24.22 3.32 13.38
C LYS A 262 -23.47 1.99 13.43
N ASN A 263 -24.17 0.86 13.37
CA ASN A 263 -23.58 -0.48 13.39
C ASN A 263 -22.77 -0.80 12.10
N ASN A 264 -23.03 -0.11 11.01
CA ASN A 264 -22.35 -0.33 9.74
C ASN A 264 -21.03 0.49 9.63
N VAL A 265 -20.87 1.55 10.43
CA VAL A 265 -19.70 2.45 10.32
C VAL A 265 -18.37 1.73 10.61
N PRO A 266 -18.27 0.87 11.64
CA PRO A 266 -17.02 0.12 11.87
C PRO A 266 -16.62 -0.73 10.68
N ASP A 267 -17.55 -1.44 10.05
CA ASP A 267 -17.28 -2.27 8.87
C ASP A 267 -16.82 -1.41 7.69
N TYR A 268 -17.45 -0.26 7.47
CA TYR A 268 -17.04 0.66 6.40
C TYR A 268 -15.64 1.24 6.60
N LEU A 269 -15.26 1.55 7.84
CA LEU A 269 -13.89 1.94 8.16
C LEU A 269 -12.90 0.82 7.83
N VAL A 270 -13.22 -0.42 8.21
CA VAL A 270 -12.39 -1.59 7.91
C VAL A 270 -12.26 -1.81 6.40
N TYR A 271 -13.34 -1.65 5.63
CA TYR A 271 -13.28 -1.80 4.18
C TYR A 271 -12.40 -0.74 3.53
N LEU A 272 -12.55 0.53 3.93
CA LEU A 272 -11.72 1.62 3.42
C LEU A 272 -10.23 1.45 3.82
N GLU A 273 -9.95 0.99 5.05
CA GLU A 273 -8.59 0.70 5.50
C GLU A 273 -7.95 -0.41 4.66
N ARG A 274 -8.65 -1.54 4.51
CA ARG A 274 -8.15 -2.67 3.72
C ARG A 274 -7.90 -2.28 2.27
N ALA A 275 -8.76 -1.45 1.71
CA ALA A 275 -8.63 -0.96 0.34
C ALA A 275 -7.50 0.08 0.15
N GLY A 276 -6.82 0.49 1.24
CA GLY A 276 -5.74 1.49 1.18
C GLY A 276 -6.25 2.91 0.93
N MET A 277 -7.49 3.21 1.35
CA MET A 277 -8.06 4.55 1.25
C MET A 277 -7.88 5.37 2.53
N ILE A 278 -7.85 4.70 3.68
CA ILE A 278 -7.61 5.31 4.99
C ILE A 278 -6.63 4.48 5.82
N GLY A 279 -6.08 5.09 6.85
CA GLY A 279 -5.30 4.42 7.88
C GLY A 279 -5.96 4.58 9.26
N LEU A 280 -6.08 3.49 10.00
CA LEU A 280 -6.66 3.48 11.34
C LEU A 280 -5.54 3.39 12.39
N LEU A 281 -5.28 4.49 13.07
CA LEU A 281 -4.36 4.51 14.21
C LEU A 281 -5.06 3.97 15.45
N ARG A 282 -4.51 2.91 16.02
CA ARG A 282 -5.06 2.22 17.19
C ARG A 282 -4.23 2.49 18.44
N ASP A 283 -4.84 2.30 19.59
CA ASP A 283 -4.13 2.32 20.87
C ASP A 283 -3.34 1.01 21.07
N ASP A 284 -2.48 1.02 22.10
CA ASP A 284 -1.62 -0.12 22.47
C ASP A 284 -2.24 -1.02 23.57
N THR A 285 -3.55 -0.97 23.77
CA THR A 285 -4.20 -1.63 24.93
C THR A 285 -4.26 -3.16 24.83
N SER A 286 -4.03 -3.74 23.65
CA SER A 286 -4.22 -5.19 23.43
C SER A 286 -2.94 -5.98 23.17
N GLY A 287 -1.78 -5.34 23.07
CA GLY A 287 -0.53 -5.99 22.69
C GLY A 287 -0.55 -6.56 21.26
N MET A 288 -1.67 -6.44 20.54
CA MET A 288 -1.84 -6.79 19.14
C MET A 288 -2.45 -5.61 18.38
N ARG A 289 -1.67 -4.98 17.50
CA ARG A 289 -2.02 -3.79 16.72
C ARG A 289 -3.43 -3.82 16.11
N ASN A 290 -3.86 -4.98 15.61
CA ASN A 290 -5.15 -5.11 14.92
C ASN A 290 -6.37 -5.21 15.85
N LEU A 291 -6.16 -5.34 17.16
CA LEU A 291 -7.23 -5.47 18.15
C LEU A 291 -7.41 -4.22 19.02
N GLY A 292 -6.48 -3.25 18.93
CA GLY A 292 -6.57 -1.98 19.65
C GLY A 292 -7.77 -1.16 19.19
N LYS A 293 -8.26 -0.30 20.09
CA LYS A 293 -9.33 0.65 19.79
C LYS A 293 -8.83 1.69 18.78
N VAL A 294 -9.65 2.00 17.76
CA VAL A 294 -9.36 3.09 16.83
C VAL A 294 -9.44 4.44 17.53
N GLU A 295 -8.31 5.12 17.62
CA GLU A 295 -8.19 6.44 18.26
C GLU A 295 -8.22 7.58 17.24
N LYS A 296 -7.55 7.39 16.08
CA LYS A 296 -7.57 8.39 14.98
C LYS A 296 -7.74 7.69 13.63
N VAL A 297 -8.41 8.38 12.72
CA VAL A 297 -8.51 7.99 11.29
C VAL A 297 -7.72 8.99 10.46
N TYR A 298 -6.86 8.49 9.59
CA TYR A 298 -6.10 9.25 8.61
C TYR A 298 -6.56 8.91 7.20
N VAL A 299 -6.37 9.79 6.23
CA VAL A 299 -6.29 9.38 4.83
C VAL A 299 -5.07 8.47 4.68
N ASP A 300 -5.08 7.52 3.77
CA ASP A 300 -4.01 6.53 3.66
C ASP A 300 -2.63 7.16 3.44
N ASN A 301 -2.54 8.14 2.56
CA ASN A 301 -1.31 8.83 2.21
C ASN A 301 -1.56 10.29 1.79
N PRO A 302 -0.53 11.16 1.80
CA PRO A 302 -0.68 12.57 1.44
C PRO A 302 -1.17 12.81 0.01
N SER A 303 -0.69 12.04 -0.97
CA SER A 303 -1.09 12.18 -2.38
C SER A 303 -2.58 11.89 -2.60
N LEU A 304 -3.16 10.96 -1.84
CA LEU A 304 -4.60 10.71 -1.85
C LEU A 304 -5.37 11.87 -1.19
N MET A 305 -4.81 12.45 -0.12
CA MET A 305 -5.41 13.61 0.56
C MET A 305 -5.48 14.82 -0.36
N SER A 306 -4.43 15.10 -1.16
CA SER A 306 -4.40 16.21 -2.10
C SER A 306 -5.48 16.13 -3.18
N VAL A 307 -5.87 14.90 -3.57
CA VAL A 307 -6.95 14.66 -4.55
C VAL A 307 -8.34 14.79 -3.93
N LEU A 308 -8.51 14.30 -2.70
CA LEU A 308 -9.83 14.26 -2.05
C LEU A 308 -10.23 15.57 -1.39
N THR A 309 -9.26 16.39 -0.99
CA THR A 309 -9.52 17.61 -0.19
C THR A 309 -8.88 18.82 -0.84
N PRO A 310 -9.67 19.80 -1.31
CA PRO A 310 -9.12 21.08 -1.73
C PRO A 310 -8.43 21.79 -0.55
N ASN A 311 -7.18 22.18 -0.70
CA ASN A 311 -6.38 22.87 0.32
C ASN A 311 -6.33 22.13 1.68
N PRO A 312 -5.79 20.91 1.74
CA PRO A 312 -5.74 20.15 2.97
C PRO A 312 -4.89 20.87 4.03
N ASN A 313 -5.25 20.71 5.29
CA ASN A 313 -4.48 21.26 6.40
C ASN A 313 -3.06 20.68 6.41
N ILE A 314 -2.05 21.55 6.42
CA ILE A 314 -0.65 21.13 6.39
C ILE A 314 -0.25 20.27 7.59
N GLY A 315 -0.87 20.47 8.77
CA GLY A 315 -0.67 19.62 9.95
C GLY A 315 -1.14 18.18 9.68
N ASN A 316 -2.30 18.05 9.03
CA ASN A 316 -2.88 16.76 8.67
C ASN A 316 -1.99 16.00 7.66
N ILE A 317 -1.43 16.72 6.67
CA ILE A 317 -0.48 16.15 5.70
C ILE A 317 0.73 15.58 6.42
N ARG A 318 1.31 16.30 7.38
CA ARG A 318 2.49 15.90 8.14
C ARG A 318 2.27 14.61 8.92
N GLU A 319 1.19 14.57 9.71
CA GLU A 319 0.84 13.37 10.49
C GLU A 319 0.51 12.19 9.57
N THR A 320 -0.23 12.42 8.47
CA THR A 320 -0.55 11.39 7.48
C THR A 320 0.71 10.81 6.86
N PHE A 321 1.66 11.66 6.45
CA PHE A 321 2.95 11.21 5.91
C PHE A 321 3.72 10.36 6.93
N PHE A 322 3.90 10.87 8.14
CA PHE A 322 4.63 10.14 9.18
C PHE A 322 4.01 8.76 9.43
N TYR A 323 2.70 8.72 9.66
CA TYR A 323 1.98 7.46 9.91
C TYR A 323 2.09 6.50 8.71
N ASN A 324 1.87 6.99 7.49
CA ASN A 324 1.96 6.18 6.27
C ASN A 324 3.33 5.54 6.11
N GLN A 325 4.42 6.33 6.23
CA GLN A 325 5.77 5.84 6.01
C GLN A 325 6.25 4.90 7.11
N MET A 326 5.93 5.22 8.37
CA MET A 326 6.44 4.45 9.50
C MET A 326 5.73 3.11 9.69
N ARG A 327 4.43 3.02 9.42
CA ARG A 327 3.64 1.79 9.64
C ARG A 327 4.04 0.62 8.73
N GLU A 328 4.86 0.86 7.69
CA GLU A 328 5.36 -0.23 6.82
C GLU A 328 6.36 -1.13 7.56
N LYS A 329 7.21 -0.54 8.39
CA LYS A 329 8.28 -1.25 9.11
C LYS A 329 8.16 -1.23 10.62
N GLN A 330 7.31 -0.35 11.16
CA GLN A 330 7.19 -0.11 12.59
C GLN A 330 5.76 -0.35 13.07
N ASP A 331 5.61 -0.75 14.32
CA ASP A 331 4.32 -0.79 14.98
C ASP A 331 4.01 0.59 15.56
N VAL A 332 3.21 1.35 14.81
CA VAL A 332 2.83 2.73 15.15
C VAL A 332 1.51 2.72 15.88
N THR A 333 1.50 3.22 17.12
CA THR A 333 0.29 3.35 17.94
C THR A 333 0.01 4.79 18.32
N SER A 334 -1.20 5.07 18.83
CA SER A 334 -1.55 6.39 19.30
C SER A 334 -0.88 6.69 20.63
N SER A 335 -0.35 7.90 20.79
CA SER A 335 0.19 8.37 22.06
C SER A 335 -0.91 8.97 22.92
N ARG A 336 -0.82 8.77 24.25
CA ARG A 336 -1.72 9.43 25.22
C ARG A 336 -1.37 10.89 25.46
N VAL A 337 -0.15 11.29 25.14
CA VAL A 337 0.42 12.60 25.48
C VAL A 337 0.85 13.41 24.26
N SER A 338 0.93 12.76 23.08
CA SER A 338 1.43 13.35 21.84
C SER A 338 0.73 12.70 20.63
N ASP A 339 1.35 12.70 19.44
CA ASP A 339 0.73 12.17 18.24
C ASP A 339 0.89 10.66 18.10
N PHE A 340 2.12 10.14 18.18
CA PHE A 340 2.43 8.73 17.94
C PHE A 340 3.39 8.13 18.96
N THR A 341 3.32 6.80 19.10
CA THR A 341 4.30 5.98 19.83
C THR A 341 4.82 4.88 18.90
N ILE A 342 6.14 4.64 18.93
CA ILE A 342 6.82 3.53 18.24
C ILE A 342 7.82 2.95 19.25
N GLY A 343 7.57 1.73 19.74
CA GLY A 343 8.36 1.16 20.82
C GLY A 343 8.39 2.09 22.03
N ASP A 344 9.59 2.45 22.48
CA ASP A 344 9.79 3.35 23.62
C ASP A 344 9.79 4.85 23.27
N TYR A 345 9.67 5.19 21.99
CA TYR A 345 9.72 6.57 21.51
C TYR A 345 8.34 7.18 21.36
N THR A 346 8.21 8.44 21.78
CA THR A 346 7.01 9.27 21.59
C THR A 346 7.32 10.40 20.62
N PHE A 347 6.45 10.59 19.62
CA PHE A 347 6.65 11.54 18.55
C PHE A 347 5.59 12.62 18.55
N GLU A 348 6.03 13.87 18.47
CA GLU A 348 5.21 15.06 18.29
C GLU A 348 5.51 15.68 16.92
N ILE A 349 4.52 15.72 16.05
CA ILE A 349 4.67 16.16 14.67
C ILE A 349 4.27 17.63 14.53
N GLY A 350 5.05 18.42 13.80
CA GLY A 350 4.68 19.81 13.57
C GLY A 350 5.50 20.54 12.53
N GLY A 351 5.21 21.82 12.37
CA GLY A 351 5.95 22.71 11.48
C GLY A 351 7.23 23.26 12.15
N ARG A 352 7.98 24.08 11.40
CA ARG A 352 9.26 24.67 11.84
C ARG A 352 9.23 25.31 13.23
N LYS A 353 8.10 25.93 13.61
CA LYS A 353 7.94 26.64 14.88
C LYS A 353 7.46 25.77 16.04
N LYS A 354 7.24 24.45 15.83
CA LYS A 354 6.75 23.54 16.88
C LYS A 354 7.68 23.55 18.10
N GLY A 355 7.14 23.79 19.28
CA GLY A 355 7.88 23.84 20.55
C GLY A 355 8.04 22.47 21.21
N LYS A 356 8.79 22.42 22.33
CA LYS A 356 9.09 21.20 23.10
C LYS A 356 8.06 20.86 24.17
N LYS A 357 7.15 21.77 24.49
CA LYS A 357 6.30 21.76 25.69
C LYS A 357 5.54 20.44 25.93
N GLN A 358 5.08 19.77 24.87
CA GLN A 358 4.28 18.55 25.01
C GLN A 358 5.11 17.30 25.34
N ILE A 359 6.42 17.31 25.03
CA ILE A 359 7.29 16.13 25.22
C ILE A 359 8.52 16.43 26.09
N GLU A 360 8.58 17.59 26.73
CA GLU A 360 9.73 18.04 27.52
C GLU A 360 10.08 17.08 28.66
N ASP A 361 9.06 16.51 29.30
CA ASP A 361 9.20 15.57 30.42
C ASP A 361 9.20 14.10 29.99
N ILE A 362 9.18 13.81 28.67
CA ILE A 362 9.13 12.45 28.15
C ILE A 362 10.54 11.99 27.80
N LYS A 363 11.06 10.97 28.52
CA LYS A 363 12.42 10.45 28.41
C LYS A 363 12.88 10.20 26.96
N ASN A 364 12.03 9.62 26.12
CA ASN A 364 12.32 9.30 24.73
C ASN A 364 11.46 10.11 23.75
N GLY A 365 11.10 11.35 24.14
CA GLY A 365 10.34 12.26 23.29
C GLY A 365 11.15 12.74 22.08
N ARG A 366 10.51 12.78 20.91
CA ARG A 366 11.08 13.29 19.65
C ARG A 366 10.14 14.31 19.02
N ILE A 367 10.69 15.43 18.53
CA ILE A 367 9.96 16.44 17.78
C ILE A 367 10.27 16.26 16.31
N VAL A 368 9.27 15.93 15.55
CA VAL A 368 9.40 15.79 14.10
C VAL A 368 8.96 17.09 13.46
N LYS A 369 9.88 17.78 12.79
CA LYS A 369 9.61 19.08 12.18
C LYS A 369 9.64 19.01 10.67
N ASP A 370 8.60 19.57 10.07
CA ASP A 370 8.58 19.93 8.67
C ASP A 370 9.26 21.30 8.44
N ASP A 371 9.58 21.62 7.17
CA ASP A 371 10.24 22.85 6.75
C ASP A 371 11.65 23.06 7.38
N ILE A 372 12.34 21.97 7.74
CA ILE A 372 13.76 21.97 8.12
C ILE A 372 14.50 20.89 7.32
N GLU A 373 15.69 21.24 6.83
CA GLU A 373 16.53 20.29 6.06
C GLU A 373 17.36 19.41 6.97
N THR A 374 17.83 19.94 8.09
CA THR A 374 18.67 19.24 9.07
C THR A 374 18.07 19.36 10.47
N GLY A 375 18.36 18.38 11.31
CA GLY A 375 17.92 18.34 12.72
C GLY A 375 19.08 18.26 13.70
N HIS A 376 18.78 18.32 15.00
CA HIS A 376 19.76 18.15 16.07
C HIS A 376 19.09 17.68 17.37
N GLY A 377 19.75 16.83 18.10
CA GLY A 377 19.25 16.28 19.36
C GLY A 377 17.91 15.57 19.18
N ILE A 378 16.86 16.03 19.85
CA ILE A 378 15.51 15.43 19.74
C ILE A 378 14.68 15.95 18.57
N ILE A 379 15.20 16.92 17.78
CA ILE A 379 14.50 17.52 16.66
C ILE A 379 14.92 16.84 15.37
N ILE A 380 14.00 16.12 14.74
CA ILE A 380 14.21 15.30 13.54
C ILE A 380 13.45 15.91 12.35
N PRO A 381 14.06 16.08 11.17
CA PRO A 381 13.34 16.49 9.97
C PRO A 381 12.27 15.47 9.56
N LEU A 382 11.08 15.94 9.20
CA LEU A 382 9.97 15.07 8.81
C LEU A 382 10.34 14.18 7.60
N TRP A 383 11.01 14.73 6.60
CA TRP A 383 11.36 14.00 5.38
C TRP A 383 12.31 12.80 5.61
N TYR A 384 13.10 12.78 6.72
CA TYR A 384 13.94 11.64 7.09
C TYR A 384 13.14 10.34 7.22
N PHE A 385 11.90 10.43 7.71
CA PHE A 385 11.05 9.25 7.93
C PHE A 385 10.58 8.60 6.62
N GLY A 386 10.69 9.28 5.50
CA GLY A 386 10.48 8.71 4.16
C GLY A 386 11.64 7.86 3.63
N MET A 387 12.72 7.68 4.41
CA MET A 387 13.86 6.84 4.07
C MET A 387 13.80 5.43 4.70
N ASN A 388 12.69 5.10 5.38
CA ASN A 388 12.54 3.90 6.22
C ASN A 388 12.32 2.60 5.41
N TYR A 389 11.92 2.68 4.12
CA TYR A 389 11.79 1.51 3.24
C TYR A 389 12.02 1.84 1.77
#